data_f6b2bd8205f96b5b1f21b88ad5c21744
#
_entry.id   f6b2bd8205f96b5b1f21b88ad5c21744
#
_cell.length_a   1.000
_cell.length_b   1.000
_cell.length_c   1.000
_cell.angle_alpha   90.00
_cell.angle_beta   90.00
_cell.angle_gamma   90.00
#
_symmetry.space_group_name_H-M   'P 1'
#
loop_
_entity.id
_entity.type
_entity.pdbx_description
1 polymer ?
#
loop_
_entity_poly.entity_id
_entity_poly.type
_entity_poly.pdbx_seq_one_letter_code
_entity_poly.pdbx_strand_id
1 'polypeptide(L)'
;MAVDLLLGLQWGDEGKGKIVDVLTSNYNIIARFQGGPNAGHTLVFNGMKHVLHTIPSGIFHEEAVNLVGNGVVIDPVIFKKELDKLAIQNVDYRKSLVISRKAHLILPTHRLLDAASETAKGKAKIGSTLKGIGPTYMDKTGRNGIRVGDLELNNWKEKYRALANKHESMVS
;
A
#
# COMPACT_ATOMS: atom_id res chain seq x y z
N MET A 1 -3.39 3.24 -27.20
CA MET A 1 -2.79 2.96 -25.88
C MET A 1 -3.38 1.64 -25.42
N ALA A 2 -2.56 0.61 -25.23
CA ALA A 2 -3.01 -0.68 -24.69
C ALA A 2 -2.85 -0.67 -23.17
N VAL A 3 -3.78 -1.30 -22.44
CA VAL A 3 -3.73 -1.49 -21.00
C VAL A 3 -3.87 -2.97 -20.73
N ASP A 4 -2.86 -3.57 -20.12
CA ASP A 4 -2.88 -4.96 -19.72
C ASP A 4 -3.07 -5.08 -18.21
N LEU A 5 -3.85 -6.05 -17.78
CA LEU A 5 -4.18 -6.28 -16.39
C LEU A 5 -3.62 -7.63 -15.92
N LEU A 6 -2.69 -7.60 -14.98
CA LEU A 6 -2.15 -8.78 -14.33
C LEU A 6 -2.90 -9.07 -13.02
N LEU A 7 -3.55 -10.20 -12.96
CA LEU A 7 -4.30 -10.67 -11.79
C LEU A 7 -3.71 -11.98 -11.25
N GLY A 8 -3.77 -12.15 -9.93
CA GLY A 8 -3.61 -13.44 -9.28
C GLY A 8 -4.98 -14.06 -9.02
N LEU A 9 -5.11 -15.35 -9.26
CA LEU A 9 -6.38 -16.08 -9.17
C LEU A 9 -6.45 -17.04 -7.98
N GLN A 10 -5.49 -16.98 -7.06
CA GLN A 10 -5.43 -17.88 -5.90
C GLN A 10 -5.17 -17.11 -4.58
N TRP A 11 -4.10 -17.48 -3.88
CA TRP A 11 -3.87 -17.07 -2.48
C TRP A 11 -3.14 -15.74 -2.29
N GLY A 12 -2.70 -15.07 -3.35
CA GLY A 12 -2.03 -13.77 -3.28
C GLY A 12 -0.50 -13.82 -3.25
N ASP A 13 0.09 -15.00 -3.24
CA ASP A 13 1.54 -15.26 -3.21
C ASP A 13 2.07 -15.89 -4.51
N GLU A 14 1.32 -15.78 -5.61
CA GLU A 14 1.60 -16.38 -6.91
C GLU A 14 2.86 -15.81 -7.60
N GLY A 15 3.48 -14.79 -7.00
CA GLY A 15 4.68 -14.18 -7.56
C GLY A 15 4.41 -13.08 -8.59
N LYS A 16 3.22 -12.45 -8.56
CA LYS A 16 2.86 -11.33 -9.46
C LYS A 16 3.93 -10.27 -9.60
N GLY A 17 4.59 -9.88 -8.50
CA GLY A 17 5.65 -8.88 -8.53
C GLY A 17 6.82 -9.23 -9.45
N LYS A 18 7.21 -10.50 -9.51
CA LYS A 18 8.28 -10.99 -10.41
C LYS A 18 7.85 -10.93 -11.87
N ILE A 19 6.60 -11.31 -12.16
CA ILE A 19 6.05 -11.23 -13.52
C ILE A 19 5.96 -9.78 -13.99
N VAL A 20 5.49 -8.87 -13.12
CA VAL A 20 5.45 -7.44 -13.42
C VAL A 20 6.86 -6.92 -13.72
N ASP A 21 7.86 -7.28 -12.91
CA ASP A 21 9.26 -6.87 -13.13
C ASP A 21 9.77 -7.29 -14.52
N VAL A 22 9.58 -8.56 -14.87
CA VAL A 22 9.97 -9.11 -16.19
C VAL A 22 9.26 -8.40 -17.35
N LEU A 23 7.98 -8.08 -17.18
CA LEU A 23 7.18 -7.45 -18.23
C LEU A 23 7.40 -5.93 -18.33
N THR A 24 7.99 -5.30 -17.30
CA THR A 24 8.13 -3.83 -17.23
C THR A 24 8.80 -3.23 -18.46
N SER A 25 9.78 -3.90 -19.07
CA SER A 25 10.47 -3.41 -20.27
C SER A 25 9.55 -3.16 -21.47
N ASN A 26 8.34 -3.75 -21.46
CA ASN A 26 7.37 -3.60 -22.54
C ASN A 26 6.34 -2.48 -22.28
N TYR A 27 6.43 -1.79 -21.14
CA TYR A 27 5.42 -0.82 -20.71
C TYR A 27 6.05 0.47 -20.22
N ASN A 28 5.42 1.61 -20.53
CA ASN A 28 5.85 2.92 -20.05
C ASN A 28 5.36 3.22 -18.62
N ILE A 29 4.26 2.56 -18.19
CA ILE A 29 3.64 2.82 -16.89
C ILE A 29 3.34 1.49 -16.22
N ILE A 30 3.83 1.32 -15.00
CA ILE A 30 3.52 0.20 -14.12
C ILE A 30 2.63 0.70 -12.99
N ALA A 31 1.39 0.26 -12.96
CA ALA A 31 0.41 0.72 -11.98
C ALA A 31 0.02 -0.38 -10.99
N ARG A 32 0.13 -0.07 -9.71
CA ARG A 32 -0.53 -0.86 -8.67
C ARG A 32 -1.89 -0.23 -8.37
N PHE A 33 -2.98 -0.93 -8.68
CA PHE A 33 -4.32 -0.34 -8.63
C PHE A 33 -5.05 -0.60 -7.31
N GLN A 34 -4.67 -1.61 -6.52
CA GLN A 34 -5.30 -1.94 -5.23
C GLN A 34 -4.36 -2.69 -4.29
N GLY A 35 -4.86 -3.00 -3.08
CA GLY A 35 -4.14 -3.72 -2.04
C GLY A 35 -3.37 -2.77 -1.12
N GLY A 36 -2.57 -3.35 -0.24
CA GLY A 36 -1.78 -2.62 0.76
C GLY A 36 -0.49 -3.36 1.09
N PRO A 37 0.20 -3.02 2.19
CA PRO A 37 1.49 -3.62 2.55
C PRO A 37 1.35 -4.97 3.28
N ASN A 38 0.26 -5.71 3.10
CA ASN A 38 0.01 -7.00 3.76
C ASN A 38 0.99 -8.09 3.34
N ALA A 39 1.42 -8.12 2.09
CA ALA A 39 2.42 -9.03 1.58
C ALA A 39 3.63 -8.26 1.04
N GLY A 40 4.81 -8.86 1.09
CA GLY A 40 5.99 -8.37 0.41
C GLY A 40 6.29 -9.24 -0.81
N HIS A 41 6.78 -8.63 -1.87
CA HIS A 41 7.32 -9.36 -3.02
C HIS A 41 8.82 -9.10 -3.12
N THR A 42 9.58 -10.16 -3.29
CA THR A 42 11.03 -10.10 -3.37
C THR A 42 11.46 -10.09 -4.83
N LEU A 43 12.21 -9.08 -5.20
CA LEU A 43 12.90 -8.97 -6.47
C LEU A 43 14.41 -9.16 -6.25
N VAL A 44 15.11 -9.59 -7.27
CA VAL A 44 16.56 -9.63 -7.27
C VAL A 44 17.04 -8.71 -8.39
N PHE A 45 17.74 -7.64 -7.99
CA PHE A 45 18.27 -6.65 -8.90
C PHE A 45 19.75 -6.43 -8.56
N ASN A 46 20.63 -6.49 -9.56
CA ASN A 46 22.08 -6.38 -9.35
C ASN A 46 22.64 -7.33 -8.27
N GLY A 47 22.12 -8.55 -8.19
CA GLY A 47 22.52 -9.55 -7.19
C GLY A 47 21.99 -9.31 -5.78
N MET A 48 21.28 -8.21 -5.54
CA MET A 48 20.70 -7.86 -4.24
C MET A 48 19.21 -8.19 -4.19
N LYS A 49 18.76 -8.63 -3.01
CA LYS A 49 17.36 -8.89 -2.73
C LYS A 49 16.66 -7.60 -2.26
N HIS A 50 15.57 -7.26 -2.93
CA HIS A 50 14.72 -6.12 -2.61
C HIS A 50 13.32 -6.61 -2.24
N VAL A 51 12.82 -6.19 -1.10
CA VAL A 51 11.45 -6.50 -0.66
C VAL A 51 10.61 -5.25 -0.79
N LEU A 52 9.69 -5.25 -1.74
CA LEU A 52 8.69 -4.21 -1.92
C LEU A 52 7.35 -4.66 -1.36
N HIS A 53 6.62 -3.73 -0.74
CA HIS A 53 5.29 -3.98 -0.19
C HIS A 53 4.20 -3.22 -0.95
N THR A 54 4.42 -1.93 -1.17
CA THR A 54 3.43 -1.02 -1.78
C THR A 54 3.90 -0.48 -3.11
N ILE A 55 5.20 -0.23 -3.24
CA ILE A 55 5.80 0.33 -4.45
C ILE A 55 5.71 -0.69 -5.60
N PRO A 56 5.33 -0.27 -6.82
CA PRO A 56 5.30 -1.14 -7.99
C PRO A 56 6.67 -1.73 -8.33
N SER A 57 6.70 -2.95 -8.89
CA SER A 57 7.94 -3.67 -9.20
C SER A 57 8.79 -3.02 -10.30
N GLY A 58 8.18 -2.17 -11.12
CA GLY A 58 8.90 -1.44 -12.17
C GLY A 58 9.85 -0.34 -11.66
N ILE A 59 9.94 -0.13 -10.34
CA ILE A 59 10.73 0.97 -9.75
C ILE A 59 12.23 0.89 -10.05
N PHE A 60 12.73 -0.28 -10.41
CA PHE A 60 14.13 -0.50 -10.80
C PHE A 60 14.40 -0.26 -12.29
N HIS A 61 13.38 0.07 -13.08
CA HIS A 61 13.46 0.39 -14.49
C HIS A 61 13.32 1.90 -14.68
N GLU A 62 14.38 2.56 -15.11
CA GLU A 62 14.48 4.03 -15.18
C GLU A 62 13.44 4.67 -16.11
N GLU A 63 13.09 3.99 -17.20
CA GLU A 63 12.15 4.49 -18.21
C GLU A 63 10.67 4.30 -17.83
N ALA A 64 10.38 3.54 -16.77
CA ALA A 64 9.01 3.23 -16.38
C ALA A 64 8.48 4.18 -15.31
N VAL A 65 7.31 4.76 -15.54
CA VAL A 65 6.56 5.49 -14.50
C VAL A 65 5.87 4.47 -13.60
N ASN A 66 6.06 4.60 -12.30
CA ASN A 66 5.51 3.70 -11.28
C ASN A 66 4.37 4.39 -10.54
N LEU A 67 3.13 3.95 -10.78
CA LEU A 67 1.92 4.58 -10.23
C LEU A 67 1.35 3.77 -9.07
N VAL A 68 1.25 4.40 -7.90
CA VAL A 68 0.43 3.92 -6.78
C VAL A 68 -0.96 4.51 -6.92
N GLY A 69 -1.91 3.68 -7.35
CA GLY A 69 -3.27 4.08 -7.71
C GLY A 69 -4.17 4.36 -6.51
N ASN A 70 -5.34 4.91 -6.80
CA ASN A 70 -6.32 5.33 -5.78
C ASN A 70 -6.98 4.16 -5.02
N GLY A 71 -6.92 2.95 -5.54
CA GLY A 71 -7.40 1.75 -4.85
C GLY A 71 -6.44 1.22 -3.80
N VAL A 72 -5.18 1.67 -3.80
CA VAL A 72 -4.18 1.25 -2.82
C VAL A 72 -4.43 1.89 -1.46
N VAL A 73 -4.14 1.15 -0.39
CA VAL A 73 -4.06 1.65 0.98
C VAL A 73 -2.60 1.65 1.43
N ILE A 74 -2.11 2.80 1.88
CA ILE A 74 -0.69 3.07 2.14
C ILE A 74 -0.46 3.17 3.66
N ASP A 75 0.42 2.35 4.19
CA ASP A 75 0.99 2.57 5.52
C ASP A 75 2.19 3.52 5.41
N PRO A 76 2.11 4.75 5.93
CA PRO A 76 3.16 5.75 5.75
C PRO A 76 4.52 5.31 6.31
N VAL A 77 4.52 4.54 7.40
CA VAL A 77 5.75 4.08 8.05
C VAL A 77 6.44 3.00 7.20
N ILE A 78 5.66 2.03 6.72
CA ILE A 78 6.18 0.97 5.85
C ILE A 78 6.64 1.58 4.52
N PHE A 79 5.84 2.47 3.95
CA PHE A 79 6.14 3.13 2.69
C PHE A 79 7.43 3.95 2.78
N LYS A 80 7.60 4.73 3.86
CA LYS A 80 8.86 5.45 4.09
C LYS A 80 10.06 4.52 4.15
N LYS A 81 9.95 3.38 4.85
CA LYS A 81 11.03 2.39 4.91
C LYS A 81 11.37 1.79 3.53
N GLU A 82 10.38 1.62 2.65
CA GLU A 82 10.63 1.19 1.27
C GLU A 82 11.42 2.26 0.51
N LEU A 83 11.01 3.54 0.62
CA LEU A 83 11.70 4.66 -0.03
C LEU A 83 13.14 4.83 0.47
N ASP A 84 13.35 4.71 1.80
CA ASP A 84 14.69 4.82 2.39
C ASP A 84 15.62 3.71 1.86
N LYS A 85 15.11 2.48 1.69
CA LYS A 85 15.89 1.38 1.11
C LYS A 85 16.24 1.64 -0.37
N LEU A 86 15.31 2.17 -1.16
CA LEU A 86 15.57 2.53 -2.55
C LEU A 86 16.65 3.64 -2.65
N ALA A 87 16.59 4.63 -1.75
CA ALA A 87 17.58 5.69 -1.69
C ALA A 87 19.00 5.17 -1.37
N ILE A 88 19.13 4.23 -0.41
CA ILE A 88 20.40 3.57 -0.08
C ILE A 88 20.97 2.82 -1.28
N GLN A 89 20.12 2.32 -2.16
CA GLN A 89 20.48 1.59 -3.36
C GLN A 89 20.68 2.50 -4.60
N ASN A 90 20.71 3.81 -4.42
CA ASN A 90 20.83 4.82 -5.47
C ASN A 90 19.72 4.77 -6.54
N VAL A 91 18.53 4.26 -6.18
CA VAL A 91 17.35 4.32 -7.05
C VAL A 91 16.70 5.69 -6.90
N ASP A 92 16.70 6.50 -7.97
CA ASP A 92 16.06 7.81 -7.98
C ASP A 92 14.54 7.71 -8.20
N TYR A 93 13.86 7.19 -7.19
CA TYR A 93 12.41 6.97 -7.23
C TYR A 93 11.60 8.26 -7.42
N ARG A 94 12.18 9.44 -7.11
CA ARG A 94 11.47 10.73 -7.24
C ARG A 94 11.13 11.08 -8.67
N LYS A 95 11.89 10.56 -9.64
CA LYS A 95 11.63 10.78 -11.07
C LYS A 95 10.50 9.91 -11.61
N SER A 96 10.34 8.71 -11.07
CA SER A 96 9.46 7.70 -11.65
C SER A 96 8.26 7.32 -10.79
N LEU A 97 8.28 7.59 -9.47
CA LEU A 97 7.21 7.18 -8.56
C LEU A 97 6.14 8.27 -8.43
N VAL A 98 4.93 7.92 -8.82
CA VAL A 98 3.73 8.77 -8.73
C VAL A 98 2.73 8.15 -7.77
N ILE A 99 2.19 8.95 -6.84
CA ILE A 99 1.21 8.50 -5.86
C ILE A 99 -0.10 9.24 -6.09
N SER A 100 -1.20 8.48 -6.23
CA SER A 100 -2.53 9.09 -6.32
C SER A 100 -2.88 9.83 -5.04
N ARG A 101 -3.25 11.10 -5.14
CA ARG A 101 -3.78 11.89 -4.03
C ARG A 101 -5.05 11.27 -3.41
N LYS A 102 -5.74 10.38 -4.15
CA LYS A 102 -6.94 9.66 -3.69
C LYS A 102 -6.63 8.32 -3.01
N ALA A 103 -5.37 7.87 -2.94
CA ALA A 103 -4.99 6.71 -2.15
C ALA A 103 -5.22 6.98 -0.66
N HIS A 104 -5.67 5.96 0.08
CA HIS A 104 -5.99 6.10 1.50
C HIS A 104 -4.81 5.72 2.38
N LEU A 105 -4.74 6.34 3.55
CA LEU A 105 -3.71 6.10 4.55
C LEU A 105 -4.20 5.10 5.60
N ILE A 106 -3.35 4.13 5.90
CA ILE A 106 -3.52 3.23 7.04
C ILE A 106 -3.04 3.98 8.28
N LEU A 107 -3.93 4.20 9.23
CA LEU A 107 -3.62 4.86 10.50
C LEU A 107 -3.26 3.83 11.57
N PRO A 108 -2.53 4.20 12.62
CA PRO A 108 -2.29 3.31 13.76
C PRO A 108 -3.58 2.73 14.36
N THR A 109 -4.65 3.52 14.41
CA THR A 109 -5.96 3.10 14.92
C THR A 109 -6.65 2.05 14.04
N HIS A 110 -6.40 2.00 12.73
CA HIS A 110 -6.85 0.90 11.89
C HIS A 110 -6.22 -0.44 12.30
N ARG A 111 -4.98 -0.44 12.76
CA ARG A 111 -4.32 -1.65 13.28
C ARG A 111 -4.92 -2.10 14.60
N LEU A 112 -5.34 -1.16 15.47
CA LEU A 112 -6.06 -1.45 16.70
C LEU A 112 -7.43 -2.10 16.40
N LEU A 113 -8.19 -1.55 15.45
CA LEU A 113 -9.45 -2.13 15.00
C LEU A 113 -9.27 -3.54 14.42
N ASP A 114 -8.23 -3.76 13.62
CA ASP A 114 -7.92 -5.06 13.04
C ASP A 114 -7.62 -6.10 14.13
N ALA A 115 -6.79 -5.72 15.11
CA ALA A 115 -6.44 -6.57 16.24
C ALA A 115 -7.66 -6.87 17.14
N ALA A 116 -8.48 -5.86 17.45
CA ALA A 116 -9.70 -6.02 18.24
C ALA A 116 -10.70 -6.94 17.53
N SER A 117 -10.93 -6.74 16.23
CA SER A 117 -11.80 -7.58 15.42
C SER A 117 -11.34 -9.05 15.39
N GLU A 118 -10.05 -9.30 15.19
CA GLU A 118 -9.51 -10.66 15.21
C GLU A 118 -9.63 -11.30 16.61
N THR A 119 -9.40 -10.51 17.66
CA THR A 119 -9.57 -11.02 19.05
C THR A 119 -11.01 -11.37 19.35
N ALA A 120 -11.97 -10.53 18.95
CA ALA A 120 -13.40 -10.76 19.16
C ALA A 120 -13.93 -12.03 18.46
N LYS A 121 -13.33 -12.44 17.34
CA LYS A 121 -13.72 -13.65 16.61
C LYS A 121 -13.35 -14.96 17.35
N GLY A 122 -12.49 -14.94 18.35
CA GLY A 122 -12.10 -16.12 19.13
C GLY A 122 -11.60 -17.26 18.23
N LYS A 123 -12.34 -18.40 18.24
CA LYS A 123 -12.01 -19.57 17.40
C LYS A 123 -12.26 -19.38 15.90
N ALA A 124 -13.02 -18.37 15.50
CA ALA A 124 -13.34 -18.06 14.11
C ALA A 124 -12.37 -17.02 13.49
N LYS A 125 -11.16 -16.87 14.05
CA LYS A 125 -10.12 -15.99 13.51
C LYS A 125 -9.83 -16.30 12.04
N ILE A 126 -9.73 -15.25 11.22
CA ILE A 126 -9.39 -15.38 9.80
C ILE A 126 -7.87 -15.45 9.60
N GLY A 127 -7.08 -15.03 10.59
CA GLY A 127 -5.63 -14.92 10.48
C GLY A 127 -5.19 -13.64 9.77
N SER A 128 -5.83 -12.51 10.11
CA SER A 128 -5.43 -11.19 9.60
C SER A 128 -3.95 -10.91 9.85
N THR A 129 -3.31 -10.20 8.94
CA THR A 129 -1.92 -9.72 9.11
C THR A 129 -1.79 -8.60 10.14
N LEU A 130 -2.88 -8.16 10.76
CA LEU A 130 -2.97 -7.09 11.76
C LEU A 130 -2.37 -5.75 11.28
N LYS A 131 -2.38 -5.53 9.97
CA LYS A 131 -1.86 -4.31 9.36
C LYS A 131 -2.92 -3.25 9.08
N GLY A 132 -4.15 -3.48 9.52
CA GLY A 132 -5.24 -2.52 9.40
C GLY A 132 -5.80 -2.37 7.99
N ILE A 133 -5.55 -3.31 7.08
CA ILE A 133 -5.98 -3.24 5.68
C ILE A 133 -7.51 -3.21 5.58
N GLY A 134 -8.18 -4.16 6.21
CA GLY A 134 -9.64 -4.28 6.21
C GLY A 134 -10.33 -3.02 6.76
N PRO A 135 -10.02 -2.59 7.99
CA PRO A 135 -10.57 -1.35 8.55
C PRO A 135 -10.31 -0.11 7.68
N THR A 136 -9.14 0.00 7.05
CA THR A 136 -8.88 1.13 6.13
C THR A 136 -9.79 1.08 4.89
N TYR A 137 -10.07 -0.09 4.35
CA TYR A 137 -11.03 -0.23 3.24
C TYR A 137 -12.47 0.04 3.69
N MET A 138 -12.85 -0.32 4.92
CA MET A 138 -14.15 0.06 5.50
C MET A 138 -14.30 1.58 5.55
N ASP A 139 -13.32 2.31 6.04
CA ASP A 139 -13.34 3.76 6.07
C ASP A 139 -13.30 4.39 4.68
N LYS A 140 -12.52 3.81 3.76
CA LYS A 140 -12.50 4.24 2.35
C LYS A 140 -13.91 4.16 1.74
N THR A 141 -14.58 3.04 1.91
CA THR A 141 -15.94 2.80 1.37
C THR A 141 -16.96 3.64 2.13
N GLY A 142 -16.83 3.76 3.45
CA GLY A 142 -17.66 4.59 4.31
C GLY A 142 -17.38 6.11 4.19
N ARG A 143 -16.42 6.53 3.35
CA ARG A 143 -16.05 7.95 3.11
C ARG A 143 -15.52 8.66 4.35
N ASN A 144 -14.96 7.95 5.31
CA ASN A 144 -14.38 8.48 6.54
C ASN A 144 -12.86 8.56 6.51
N GLY A 145 -12.23 7.77 5.62
CA GLY A 145 -10.78 7.60 5.60
C GLY A 145 -10.02 8.86 5.19
N ILE A 146 -8.75 8.93 5.60
CA ILE A 146 -7.82 9.99 5.22
C ILE A 146 -7.07 9.57 3.96
N ARG A 147 -7.00 10.48 2.98
CA ARG A 147 -6.29 10.30 1.72
C ARG A 147 -4.93 10.97 1.76
N VAL A 148 -4.04 10.57 0.87
CA VAL A 148 -2.75 11.23 0.69
C VAL A 148 -2.92 12.73 0.45
N GLY A 149 -3.85 13.14 -0.43
CA GLY A 149 -4.12 14.55 -0.71
C GLY A 149 -4.72 15.33 0.46
N ASP A 150 -5.31 14.67 1.44
CA ASP A 150 -5.83 15.36 2.64
C ASP A 150 -4.69 15.94 3.51
N LEU A 151 -3.47 15.37 3.42
CA LEU A 151 -2.30 15.87 4.16
C LEU A 151 -1.87 17.28 3.74
N GLU A 152 -2.31 17.75 2.58
CA GLU A 152 -2.04 19.11 2.08
C GLU A 152 -3.02 20.14 2.65
N LEU A 153 -4.09 19.70 3.30
CA LEU A 153 -5.10 20.59 3.87
C LEU A 153 -4.66 21.09 5.26
N ASN A 154 -4.94 22.35 5.58
CA ASN A 154 -4.59 22.93 6.87
C ASN A 154 -5.22 22.18 8.06
N ASN A 155 -6.40 21.59 7.88
CA ASN A 155 -7.16 20.88 8.92
C ASN A 155 -6.94 19.35 8.94
N TRP A 156 -5.91 18.83 8.30
CA TRP A 156 -5.68 17.39 8.24
C TRP A 156 -5.50 16.73 9.62
N LYS A 157 -4.89 17.48 10.58
CA LYS A 157 -4.69 16.99 11.95
C LYS A 157 -6.01 16.84 12.72
N GLU A 158 -6.96 17.73 12.47
CA GLU A 158 -8.30 17.67 13.05
C GLU A 158 -9.08 16.47 12.49
N LYS A 159 -9.04 16.28 11.18
CA LYS A 159 -9.61 15.09 10.53
C LYS A 159 -9.02 13.80 11.10
N TYR A 160 -7.68 13.76 11.26
CA TYR A 160 -7.01 12.62 11.86
C TYR A 160 -7.51 12.34 13.28
N ARG A 161 -7.56 13.37 14.14
CA ARG A 161 -8.01 13.22 15.53
C ARG A 161 -9.45 12.76 15.61
N ALA A 162 -10.35 13.36 14.82
CA ALA A 162 -11.75 12.95 14.78
C ALA A 162 -11.91 11.48 14.39
N LEU A 163 -11.17 11.01 13.37
CA LEU A 163 -11.20 9.61 12.96
C LEU A 163 -10.57 8.68 14.00
N ALA A 164 -9.45 9.07 14.60
CA ALA A 164 -8.80 8.31 15.66
C ALA A 164 -9.72 8.12 16.88
N ASN A 165 -10.36 9.19 17.36
CA ASN A 165 -11.30 9.14 18.48
C ASN A 165 -12.50 8.22 18.17
N LYS A 166 -13.01 8.27 16.93
CA LYS A 166 -14.07 7.34 16.49
C LYS A 166 -13.60 5.88 16.59
N HIS A 167 -12.38 5.57 16.12
CA HIS A 167 -11.85 4.22 16.18
C HIS A 167 -11.64 3.75 17.63
N GLU A 168 -11.12 4.61 18.48
CA GLU A 168 -10.90 4.32 19.90
C GLU A 168 -12.23 4.00 20.61
N SER A 169 -13.29 4.75 20.33
CA SER A 169 -14.63 4.46 20.87
C SER A 169 -15.26 3.16 20.38
N MET A 170 -14.74 2.57 19.27
CA MET A 170 -15.21 1.28 18.75
C MET A 170 -14.50 0.08 19.39
N VAL A 171 -13.38 0.29 20.07
CA VAL A 171 -12.58 -0.77 20.71
C VAL A 171 -12.59 -0.71 22.23
N SER A 172 -13.13 0.35 22.81
CA SER A 172 -13.43 0.49 24.24
C SER A 172 -14.72 -0.20 24.59
#